data_d1b2b121a8f4e10e2ba3e728773c49d0
#
_entry.id   d1b2b121a8f4e10e2ba3e728773c49d0
#
_cell.length_a   1.000
_cell.length_b   1.000
_cell.length_c   1.000
_cell.angle_alpha   90.00
_cell.angle_beta   90.00
_cell.angle_gamma   90.00
#
_symmetry.space_group_name_H-M   'P 1'
#
loop_
_entity.id
_entity.type
_entity.pdbx_description
1 polymer ?
#
loop_
_entity_poly.entity_id
_entity_poly.type
_entity_poly.pdbx_seq_one_letter_code
_entity_poly.pdbx_strand_id
1 'polypeptide(L)'
;MEFYERISAQDRSFLHFEDATTHMHLGGLVLFEAGPLTTHEGGIDIERIRAQIAGRLHLVPRYRQRLGWIPVFNQAVWVDDDHFNLHYHVRHAALPRPGDDAQLKQLTARIMSQQLDRGKPLWELWVIEGLAGDRFALLVKTHHAIADGISAFDLFTALVSPTPDDVVDEPVPWTPRPAPSGGRLLADGLAHQATTPLTMAQRLFAIASDPAGVGATTRASMRALVDLAGTGATPPPPTPLNRPISAHRSFEWLTLDLAAVKAAKAKLGGTVNDVALASVTGGLHHFLRGRSVDVRELELRVVVPVSVRTEDERGQASNRASGWLLDLPVHEADPVRRLARIAAETSKRKAVRQELGPEVLGRVAEYAVPGIVGLGVRLLSRLHPYNLIVTNVPGPQVPLYLLGARLLAGFPQVPLFENQGLGIALFSYCGSLGFGFNADRDVVPDLDAFAAAVRRGFAELEEAARAC
;
A
#
# COMPACT_ATOMS: atom_id res chain seq x y z
N MET A 1 27.37 20.98 3.57
CA MET A 1 26.93 21.07 2.14
C MET A 1 25.41 21.12 2.19
N GLU A 2 24.78 22.10 1.52
CA GLU A 2 23.30 22.18 1.41
C GLU A 2 22.77 20.96 0.64
N PHE A 3 21.62 20.46 1.10
CA PHE A 3 21.05 19.22 0.54
C PHE A 3 19.56 19.36 0.26
N TYR A 4 19.16 18.92 -0.90
CA TYR A 4 17.79 18.58 -1.23
C TYR A 4 17.74 17.46 -2.25
N GLU A 5 16.62 16.78 -2.33
CA GLU A 5 16.36 15.73 -3.31
C GLU A 5 15.02 15.98 -4.00
N ARG A 6 14.97 15.86 -5.31
CA ARG A 6 13.74 16.01 -6.07
C ARG A 6 12.83 14.81 -5.89
N ILE A 7 11.56 15.08 -5.68
CA ILE A 7 10.55 14.04 -5.58
C ILE A 7 10.27 13.49 -6.98
N SER A 8 10.13 12.16 -7.11
CA SER A 8 9.77 11.52 -8.36
C SER A 8 8.41 12.02 -8.90
N ALA A 9 8.17 11.90 -10.19
CA ALA A 9 6.89 12.30 -10.79
C ALA A 9 5.73 11.49 -10.22
N GLN A 10 5.98 10.21 -9.91
CA GLN A 10 4.99 9.31 -9.32
C GLN A 10 4.65 9.72 -7.89
N ASP A 11 5.64 9.93 -7.03
CA ASP A 11 5.40 10.29 -5.62
C ASP A 11 4.77 11.68 -5.48
N ARG A 12 5.15 12.60 -6.38
CA ARG A 12 4.50 13.91 -6.48
C ARG A 12 3.01 13.77 -6.81
N SER A 13 2.60 12.78 -7.60
CA SER A 13 1.19 12.57 -7.91
C SER A 13 0.37 12.26 -6.67
N PHE A 14 0.92 11.51 -5.69
CA PHE A 14 0.23 11.24 -4.42
C PHE A 14 0.03 12.50 -3.57
N LEU A 15 0.99 13.44 -3.60
CA LEU A 15 0.82 14.75 -2.95
C LEU A 15 -0.27 15.62 -3.62
N HIS A 16 -0.53 15.41 -4.91
CA HIS A 16 -1.58 16.11 -5.64
C HIS A 16 -2.95 15.45 -5.49
N PHE A 17 -3.01 14.14 -5.28
CA PHE A 17 -4.26 13.41 -5.04
C PHE A 17 -4.78 13.61 -3.62
N GLU A 18 -3.90 13.98 -2.69
CA GLU A 18 -4.32 14.22 -1.32
C GLU A 18 -5.09 15.51 -1.19
N ASP A 19 -6.29 15.41 -0.63
CA ASP A 19 -7.14 16.53 -0.23
C ASP A 19 -7.76 16.29 1.16
N ALA A 20 -8.74 17.10 1.54
CA ALA A 20 -9.38 17.00 2.86
C ALA A 20 -10.12 15.68 3.11
N THR A 21 -10.47 14.94 2.07
CA THR A 21 -11.22 13.68 2.13
C THR A 21 -10.41 12.48 1.69
N THR A 22 -9.48 12.68 0.79
CA THR A 22 -8.63 11.66 0.18
C THR A 22 -7.24 11.72 0.80
N HIS A 23 -7.01 10.94 1.84
CA HIS A 23 -5.72 10.88 2.52
C HIS A 23 -4.85 9.81 1.88
N MET A 24 -3.68 10.16 1.36
CA MET A 24 -2.75 9.23 0.72
C MET A 24 -1.88 8.49 1.74
N HIS A 25 -2.53 7.95 2.79
CA HIS A 25 -1.85 7.21 3.85
C HIS A 25 -1.87 5.71 3.57
N LEU A 26 -0.69 5.12 3.62
CA LEU A 26 -0.50 3.70 3.83
C LEU A 26 -0.46 3.43 5.34
N GLY A 27 -1.07 2.33 5.78
CA GLY A 27 -1.07 1.97 7.18
C GLY A 27 -0.86 0.48 7.40
N GLY A 28 -0.53 0.14 8.62
CA GLY A 28 -0.46 -1.25 9.08
C GLY A 28 -0.64 -1.31 10.58
N LEU A 29 -1.66 -2.03 11.01
CA LEU A 29 -1.86 -2.39 12.41
C LEU A 29 -1.20 -3.74 12.66
N VAL A 30 -0.29 -3.79 13.63
CA VAL A 30 0.48 -4.99 13.96
C VAL A 30 0.32 -5.28 15.45
N LEU A 31 0.00 -6.52 15.79
CA LEU A 31 -0.22 -6.97 17.17
C LEU A 31 1.02 -7.71 17.67
N PHE A 32 1.41 -7.43 18.92
CA PHE A 32 2.52 -8.07 19.60
C PHE A 32 2.12 -8.62 20.97
N GLU A 33 2.85 -9.61 21.46
CA GLU A 33 2.85 -10.02 22.86
C GLU A 33 3.40 -8.87 23.73
N ALA A 34 2.74 -8.55 24.86
CA ALA A 34 3.15 -7.41 25.69
C ALA A 34 4.29 -7.77 26.67
N GLY A 35 4.34 -9.01 27.16
CA GLY A 35 5.20 -9.43 28.27
C GLY A 35 6.64 -8.88 28.24
N PRO A 36 7.43 -9.05 27.16
CA PRO A 36 8.82 -8.58 27.09
C PRO A 36 9.02 -7.07 27.20
N LEU A 37 7.96 -6.30 26.92
CA LEU A 37 7.98 -4.83 26.94
C LEU A 37 7.09 -4.24 28.03
N THR A 38 6.59 -5.06 28.95
CA THR A 38 5.76 -4.59 30.07
C THR A 38 6.66 -4.05 31.17
N THR A 39 6.37 -2.84 31.65
CA THR A 39 7.05 -2.20 32.78
C THR A 39 6.56 -2.77 34.12
N HIS A 40 7.28 -2.51 35.19
CA HIS A 40 6.85 -2.87 36.55
C HIS A 40 5.51 -2.26 36.97
N GLU A 41 5.13 -1.13 36.35
CA GLU A 41 3.88 -0.42 36.59
C GLU A 41 2.72 -0.98 35.73
N GLY A 42 3.01 -1.93 34.82
CA GLY A 42 2.02 -2.61 34.00
C GLY A 42 1.71 -1.98 32.64
N GLY A 43 2.41 -0.91 32.27
CA GLY A 43 2.32 -0.29 30.94
C GLY A 43 3.39 -0.82 29.98
N ILE A 44 3.34 -0.40 28.72
CA ILE A 44 4.38 -0.72 27.72
C ILE A 44 5.56 0.26 27.84
N ASP A 45 6.77 -0.25 27.79
CA ASP A 45 8.01 0.54 27.79
C ASP A 45 8.19 1.28 26.47
N ILE A 46 7.51 2.40 26.36
CA ILE A 46 7.53 3.28 25.18
C ILE A 46 8.92 3.86 24.93
N GLU A 47 9.68 4.16 25.99
CA GLU A 47 11.00 4.76 25.84
C GLU A 47 11.99 3.77 25.25
N ARG A 48 11.88 2.51 25.59
CA ARG A 48 12.69 1.44 25.00
C ARG A 48 12.35 1.24 23.52
N ILE A 49 11.09 1.33 23.15
CA ILE A 49 10.66 1.30 21.73
C ILE A 49 11.19 2.53 20.99
N ARG A 50 11.12 3.72 21.57
CA ARG A 50 11.70 4.94 20.99
C ARG A 50 13.20 4.85 20.79
N ALA A 51 13.91 4.32 21.78
CA ALA A 51 15.35 4.09 21.68
C ALA A 51 15.71 3.15 20.52
N GLN A 52 14.97 2.05 20.37
CA GLN A 52 15.14 1.13 19.23
C GLN A 52 14.90 1.80 17.89
N ILE A 53 13.84 2.60 17.79
CA ILE A 53 13.55 3.36 16.56
C ILE A 53 14.69 4.34 16.28
N ALA A 54 15.17 5.09 17.28
CA ALA A 54 16.30 5.99 17.14
C ALA A 54 17.56 5.30 16.62
N GLY A 55 17.85 4.09 17.11
CA GLY A 55 18.97 3.25 16.68
C GLY A 55 18.86 2.81 15.22
N ARG A 56 17.65 2.64 14.70
CA ARG A 56 17.39 2.13 13.35
C ARG A 56 17.06 3.20 12.30
N LEU A 57 16.82 4.44 12.68
CA LEU A 57 16.47 5.52 11.74
C LEU A 57 17.54 5.80 10.69
N HIS A 58 18.79 5.43 10.93
CA HIS A 58 19.86 5.57 9.94
C HIS A 58 19.67 4.64 8.72
N LEU A 59 18.91 3.55 8.86
CA LEU A 59 18.57 2.62 7.79
C LEU A 59 17.50 3.19 6.85
N VAL A 60 16.74 4.17 7.32
CA VAL A 60 15.60 4.78 6.60
C VAL A 60 15.71 6.31 6.62
N PRO A 61 16.71 6.93 5.95
CA PRO A 61 17.00 8.36 6.05
C PRO A 61 15.81 9.26 5.70
N ARG A 62 14.92 8.82 4.81
CA ARG A 62 13.71 9.53 4.38
C ARG A 62 12.77 9.86 5.56
N TYR A 63 12.81 9.07 6.63
CA TYR A 63 12.00 9.28 7.81
C TYR A 63 12.46 10.47 8.69
N ARG A 64 13.62 11.09 8.35
CA ARG A 64 14.11 12.34 8.94
C ARG A 64 14.02 13.52 7.96
N GLN A 65 13.31 13.34 6.83
CA GLN A 65 13.18 14.37 5.80
C GLN A 65 11.74 14.85 5.71
N ARG A 66 11.58 16.15 5.48
CA ARG A 66 10.29 16.82 5.29
C ARG A 66 10.18 17.42 3.89
N LEU A 67 9.00 17.86 3.53
CA LEU A 67 8.78 18.58 2.28
C LEU A 67 9.37 19.99 2.35
N GLY A 68 10.14 20.32 1.34
CA GLY A 68 10.50 21.68 0.95
C GLY A 68 9.84 22.03 -0.37
N TRP A 69 9.81 23.30 -0.75
CA TRP A 69 9.14 23.75 -1.96
C TRP A 69 10.05 24.64 -2.79
N ILE A 70 10.15 24.37 -4.08
CA ILE A 70 10.83 25.26 -5.03
C ILE A 70 9.90 26.47 -5.27
N PRO A 71 10.33 27.68 -4.91
CA PRO A 71 9.52 28.88 -5.13
C PRO A 71 9.08 29.03 -6.58
N VAL A 72 7.94 29.67 -6.82
CA VAL A 72 7.34 29.94 -8.14
C VAL A 72 6.82 28.66 -8.83
N PHE A 73 7.58 27.55 -8.80
CA PHE A 73 7.20 26.32 -9.49
C PHE A 73 6.28 25.42 -8.65
N ASN A 74 6.15 25.67 -7.37
CA ASN A 74 5.39 24.86 -6.41
C ASN A 74 5.72 23.36 -6.53
N GLN A 75 6.99 23.05 -6.76
CA GLN A 75 7.47 21.67 -6.84
C GLN A 75 8.04 21.25 -5.50
N ALA A 76 7.53 20.14 -4.98
CA ALA A 76 8.00 19.57 -3.74
C ALA A 76 9.40 18.93 -3.92
N VAL A 77 10.21 19.05 -2.89
CA VAL A 77 11.53 18.43 -2.73
C VAL A 77 11.65 17.86 -1.32
N TRP A 78 12.54 16.91 -1.11
CA TRP A 78 12.90 16.44 0.22
C TRP A 78 14.06 17.24 0.76
N VAL A 79 13.94 17.70 1.99
CA VAL A 79 15.03 18.35 2.77
C VAL A 79 15.12 17.69 4.13
N ASP A 80 16.30 17.68 4.74
CA ASP A 80 16.44 17.18 6.11
C ASP A 80 15.62 18.07 7.06
N ASP A 81 14.94 17.46 8.02
CA ASP A 81 14.20 18.21 9.04
C ASP A 81 15.16 18.63 10.18
N ASP A 82 15.49 19.91 10.21
CA ASP A 82 16.37 20.53 11.22
C ASP A 82 15.76 20.57 12.62
N HIS A 83 14.44 20.36 12.73
CA HIS A 83 13.69 20.26 13.96
C HIS A 83 13.08 18.89 14.19
N PHE A 84 13.71 17.84 13.65
CA PHE A 84 13.20 16.46 13.79
C PHE A 84 13.01 16.10 15.26
N ASN A 85 11.81 15.66 15.59
CA ASN A 85 11.45 15.25 16.95
C ASN A 85 10.82 13.84 16.94
N LEU A 86 11.56 12.86 17.43
CA LEU A 86 11.10 11.47 17.46
C LEU A 86 9.83 11.30 18.31
N HIS A 87 9.68 12.04 19.41
CA HIS A 87 8.48 11.99 20.26
C HIS A 87 7.21 12.46 19.55
N TYR A 88 7.35 13.37 18.58
CA TYR A 88 6.23 13.76 17.72
C TYR A 88 5.78 12.60 16.82
N HIS A 89 6.72 11.82 16.32
CA HIS A 89 6.47 10.74 15.37
C HIS A 89 6.09 9.44 16.05
N VAL A 90 6.68 9.13 17.21
CA VAL A 90 6.40 7.90 17.97
C VAL A 90 5.47 8.25 19.12
N ARG A 91 4.20 8.03 18.88
CA ARG A 91 3.09 8.43 19.76
C ARG A 91 2.64 7.28 20.64
N HIS A 92 2.11 7.59 21.79
CA HIS A 92 1.60 6.62 22.75
C HIS A 92 0.11 6.82 22.99
N ALA A 93 -0.66 5.73 23.00
CA ALA A 93 -2.07 5.74 23.32
C ALA A 93 -2.42 4.50 24.15
N ALA A 94 -3.40 4.62 25.03
CA ALA A 94 -3.95 3.51 25.80
C ALA A 94 -5.42 3.32 25.49
N LEU A 95 -5.86 2.04 25.39
CA LEU A 95 -7.27 1.72 25.29
C LEU A 95 -7.91 1.76 26.67
N PRO A 96 -9.16 2.25 26.79
CA PRO A 96 -9.94 2.08 28.01
C PRO A 96 -10.28 0.59 28.20
N ARG A 97 -10.51 0.17 29.43
CA ARG A 97 -11.02 -1.18 29.70
C ARG A 97 -12.37 -1.40 28.98
N PRO A 98 -12.61 -2.56 28.38
CA PRO A 98 -11.87 -3.82 28.50
C PRO A 98 -10.66 -3.94 27.57
N GLY A 99 -10.37 -3.01 26.64
CA GLY A 99 -9.29 -3.08 25.69
C GLY A 99 -9.52 -4.09 24.57
N ASP A 100 -10.75 -4.23 24.13
CA ASP A 100 -11.14 -5.21 23.12
C ASP A 100 -10.78 -4.78 21.69
N ASP A 101 -10.91 -5.72 20.76
CA ASP A 101 -10.60 -5.49 19.35
C ASP A 101 -11.49 -4.40 18.73
N ALA A 102 -12.72 -4.21 19.20
CA ALA A 102 -13.62 -3.17 18.68
C ALA A 102 -13.10 -1.76 19.01
N GLN A 103 -12.60 -1.58 20.24
CA GLN A 103 -11.98 -0.32 20.67
C GLN A 103 -10.69 -0.04 19.89
N LEU A 104 -9.87 -1.07 19.63
CA LEU A 104 -8.65 -0.95 18.83
C LEU A 104 -8.97 -0.56 17.37
N LYS A 105 -9.96 -1.18 16.74
CA LYS A 105 -10.44 -0.83 15.40
C LYS A 105 -10.93 0.61 15.33
N GLN A 106 -11.69 1.05 16.32
CA GLN A 106 -12.19 2.42 16.40
C GLN A 106 -11.07 3.44 16.55
N LEU A 107 -10.07 3.17 17.41
CA LEU A 107 -8.90 4.04 17.57
C LEU A 107 -8.08 4.10 16.28
N THR A 108 -7.83 2.95 15.65
CA THR A 108 -7.13 2.84 14.36
C THR A 108 -7.83 3.67 13.29
N ALA A 109 -9.14 3.52 13.14
CA ALA A 109 -9.94 4.28 12.19
C ALA A 109 -9.85 5.79 12.44
N ARG A 110 -9.90 6.24 13.69
CA ARG A 110 -9.77 7.65 14.09
C ARG A 110 -8.39 8.21 13.71
N ILE A 111 -7.32 7.46 13.99
CA ILE A 111 -5.94 7.89 13.66
C ILE A 111 -5.77 7.98 12.13
N MET A 112 -6.28 6.99 11.39
CA MET A 112 -6.18 6.97 9.92
C MET A 112 -7.06 8.03 9.24
N SER A 113 -8.08 8.56 9.91
CA SER A 113 -8.92 9.67 9.44
C SER A 113 -8.25 11.03 9.52
N GLN A 114 -7.11 11.16 10.22
CA GLN A 114 -6.40 12.43 10.38
C GLN A 114 -5.33 12.56 9.31
N GLN A 115 -5.17 13.73 8.72
CA GLN A 115 -4.05 13.99 7.81
C GLN A 115 -2.72 14.05 8.56
N LEU A 116 -1.63 13.67 7.88
CA LEU A 116 -0.27 13.92 8.35
C LEU A 116 0.09 15.40 8.16
N ASP A 117 0.83 15.96 9.10
CA ASP A 117 1.36 17.32 8.99
C ASP A 117 2.45 17.38 7.91
N ARG A 118 2.15 18.09 6.80
CA ARG A 118 3.10 18.26 5.69
C ARG A 118 4.33 19.14 6.01
N GLY A 119 4.33 19.82 7.14
CA GLY A 119 5.49 20.53 7.67
C GLY A 119 6.49 19.65 8.39
N LYS A 120 6.19 18.37 8.55
CA LYS A 120 6.99 17.35 9.23
C LYS A 120 7.33 16.20 8.30
N PRO A 121 8.25 15.30 8.66
CA PRO A 121 8.38 14.00 8.03
C PRO A 121 7.02 13.27 8.01
N LEU A 122 6.65 12.73 6.85
CA LEU A 122 5.28 12.30 6.58
C LEU A 122 4.97 10.89 7.12
N TRP A 123 5.17 10.68 8.42
CA TRP A 123 4.88 9.42 9.08
C TRP A 123 4.54 9.59 10.56
N GLU A 124 3.83 8.63 11.11
CA GLU A 124 3.56 8.45 12.54
C GLU A 124 3.58 6.96 12.87
N LEU A 125 4.10 6.61 14.03
CA LEU A 125 4.00 5.30 14.63
C LEU A 125 3.32 5.44 15.99
N TRP A 126 2.21 4.73 16.16
CA TRP A 126 1.46 4.74 17.40
C TRP A 126 1.67 3.44 18.15
N VAL A 127 2.19 3.53 19.37
CA VAL A 127 2.22 2.42 20.33
C VAL A 127 0.92 2.46 21.11
N ILE A 128 0.11 1.41 21.01
CA ILE A 128 -1.20 1.32 21.63
C ILE A 128 -1.18 0.21 22.65
N GLU A 129 -1.35 0.57 23.92
CA GLU A 129 -1.38 -0.37 25.06
C GLU A 129 -2.79 -0.58 25.60
N GLY A 130 -2.90 -1.43 26.62
CA GLY A 130 -4.17 -1.70 27.28
C GLY A 130 -5.07 -2.67 26.52
N LEU A 131 -4.53 -3.44 25.56
CA LEU A 131 -5.25 -4.46 24.83
C LEU A 131 -5.53 -5.68 25.72
N ALA A 132 -6.71 -6.25 25.57
CA ALA A 132 -7.03 -7.53 26.22
C ALA A 132 -6.12 -8.65 25.72
N GLY A 133 -5.82 -9.64 26.59
CA GLY A 133 -5.02 -10.82 26.23
C GLY A 133 -3.52 -10.59 26.19
N ASP A 134 -3.00 -9.73 27.05
CA ASP A 134 -1.56 -9.42 27.20
C ASP A 134 -0.90 -9.06 25.87
N ARG A 135 -1.52 -8.11 25.17
CA ARG A 135 -1.08 -7.65 23.86
C ARG A 135 -0.90 -6.12 23.84
N PHE A 136 -0.07 -5.67 22.94
CA PHE A 136 -0.06 -4.28 22.50
C PHE A 136 -0.07 -4.20 20.97
N ALA A 137 -0.31 -3.03 20.42
CA ALA A 137 -0.33 -2.84 18.99
C ALA A 137 0.62 -1.71 18.57
N LEU A 138 1.22 -1.87 17.38
CA LEU A 138 1.82 -0.79 16.63
C LEU A 138 0.93 -0.45 15.44
N LEU A 139 0.55 0.82 15.31
CA LEU A 139 -0.08 1.34 14.10
C LEU A 139 0.94 2.22 13.38
N VAL A 140 1.42 1.75 12.25
CA VAL A 140 2.28 2.52 11.33
C VAL A 140 1.37 3.29 10.38
N LYS A 141 1.64 4.58 10.21
CA LYS A 141 0.94 5.45 9.29
C LYS A 141 1.97 6.27 8.52
N THR A 142 1.98 6.13 7.21
CA THR A 142 2.99 6.74 6.34
C THR A 142 2.31 7.30 5.10
N HIS A 143 2.72 8.48 4.64
CA HIS A 143 2.22 9.01 3.38
C HIS A 143 2.82 8.25 2.20
N HIS A 144 2.03 8.01 1.16
CA HIS A 144 2.47 7.24 -0.01
C HIS A 144 3.66 7.88 -0.75
N ALA A 145 3.84 9.18 -0.64
CA ALA A 145 4.98 9.88 -1.24
C ALA A 145 6.34 9.54 -0.59
N ILE A 146 6.40 9.05 0.66
CA ILE A 146 7.66 8.57 1.27
C ILE A 146 8.13 7.27 0.63
N ALA A 147 7.22 6.51 0.05
CA ALA A 147 7.48 5.17 -0.48
C ALA A 147 8.34 5.14 -1.76
N ASP A 148 9.04 6.26 -2.10
CA ASP A 148 9.98 6.32 -3.23
C ASP A 148 11.18 5.38 -3.02
N GLY A 149 11.03 4.19 -3.52
CA GLY A 149 12.04 3.12 -3.44
C GLY A 149 12.16 2.43 -2.08
N ILE A 150 11.46 2.93 -1.08
CA ILE A 150 11.38 2.39 0.28
C ILE A 150 9.93 1.94 0.48
N SER A 151 9.73 0.69 0.91
CA SER A 151 8.38 0.21 1.22
C SER A 151 7.80 1.02 2.40
N ALA A 152 6.50 1.28 2.40
CA ALA A 152 5.84 1.85 3.58
C ALA A 152 6.06 1.03 4.86
N PHE A 153 6.51 -0.21 4.70
CA PHE A 153 6.86 -1.14 5.77
C PHE A 153 8.37 -1.18 6.08
N ASP A 154 9.22 -0.39 5.40
CA ASP A 154 10.67 -0.48 5.63
C ASP A 154 11.06 -0.05 7.03
N LEU A 155 10.41 0.98 7.60
CA LEU A 155 10.61 1.30 9.00
C LEU A 155 10.22 0.13 9.89
N PHE A 156 9.05 -0.48 9.64
CA PHE A 156 8.61 -1.64 10.40
C PHE A 156 9.58 -2.81 10.23
N THR A 157 10.00 -3.11 9.01
CA THR A 157 10.98 -4.17 8.72
C THR A 157 12.33 -3.90 9.38
N ALA A 158 12.74 -2.64 9.45
CA ALA A 158 13.95 -2.24 10.16
C ALA A 158 13.85 -2.43 11.69
N LEU A 159 12.63 -2.40 12.25
CA LEU A 159 12.41 -2.51 13.70
C LEU A 159 12.33 -3.94 14.20
N VAL A 160 11.92 -4.89 13.37
CA VAL A 160 11.70 -6.28 13.77
C VAL A 160 12.90 -7.17 13.44
N SER A 161 13.11 -8.22 14.23
CA SER A 161 14.16 -9.22 14.06
C SER A 161 13.55 -10.61 13.95
N PRO A 162 14.17 -11.55 13.23
CA PRO A 162 13.77 -12.97 13.27
C PRO A 162 14.17 -13.68 14.58
N THR A 163 14.97 -13.03 15.42
CA THR A 163 15.42 -13.55 16.71
C THR A 163 14.78 -12.76 17.86
N PRO A 164 14.48 -13.37 19.00
CA PRO A 164 13.86 -12.73 20.15
C PRO A 164 14.85 -11.88 20.97
N ASP A 165 15.82 -11.25 20.28
CA ASP A 165 16.79 -10.39 20.92
C ASP A 165 16.11 -9.14 21.46
N ASP A 166 16.50 -8.76 22.67
CA ASP A 166 15.93 -7.61 23.37
C ASP A 166 16.93 -6.44 23.50
N VAL A 167 18.00 -6.47 22.71
CA VAL A 167 19.05 -5.45 22.70
C VAL A 167 18.59 -4.25 21.89
N VAL A 168 18.68 -3.07 22.51
CA VAL A 168 18.44 -1.81 21.85
C VAL A 168 19.70 -1.38 21.09
N ASP A 169 19.55 -1.03 19.82
CA ASP A 169 20.66 -0.55 19.00
C ASP A 169 21.04 0.90 19.40
N GLU A 170 22.35 1.16 19.47
CA GLU A 170 22.84 2.51 19.72
C GLU A 170 22.51 3.45 18.55
N PRO A 171 22.00 4.65 18.82
CA PRO A 171 21.70 5.61 17.79
C PRO A 171 22.97 6.07 17.05
N VAL A 172 22.95 6.00 15.73
CA VAL A 172 24.01 6.58 14.90
C VAL A 172 23.86 8.11 14.93
N PRO A 173 24.94 8.85 15.30
CA PRO A 173 24.90 10.31 15.28
C PRO A 173 24.43 10.86 13.93
N TRP A 174 23.47 11.76 13.97
CA TRP A 174 22.94 12.38 12.77
C TRP A 174 22.86 13.90 12.95
N THR A 175 23.33 14.61 11.94
CA THR A 175 23.22 16.06 11.87
C THR A 175 22.49 16.44 10.60
N PRO A 176 21.39 17.21 10.67
CA PRO A 176 20.65 17.64 9.50
C PRO A 176 21.53 18.48 8.58
N ARG A 177 21.48 18.19 7.30
CA ARG A 177 22.16 19.01 6.30
C ARG A 177 21.34 20.27 6.05
N PRO A 178 21.97 21.45 5.96
CA PRO A 178 21.23 22.70 5.74
C PRO A 178 20.39 22.64 4.46
N ALA A 179 19.13 23.06 4.57
CA ALA A 179 18.27 23.20 3.40
C ALA A 179 18.80 24.34 2.51
N PRO A 180 18.76 24.24 1.16
CA PRO A 180 19.12 25.31 0.27
C PRO A 180 18.23 26.53 0.47
N SER A 181 18.80 27.72 0.23
CA SER A 181 18.01 28.95 0.21
C SER A 181 16.96 28.93 -0.91
N GLY A 182 15.84 29.64 -0.71
CA GLY A 182 14.80 29.76 -1.74
C GLY A 182 15.32 30.26 -3.09
N GLY A 183 16.28 31.19 -3.06
CA GLY A 183 16.94 31.69 -4.30
C GLY A 183 17.73 30.60 -5.04
N ARG A 184 18.44 29.74 -4.32
CA ARG A 184 19.15 28.61 -4.91
C ARG A 184 18.19 27.57 -5.48
N LEU A 185 17.16 27.21 -4.73
CA LEU A 185 16.11 26.28 -5.22
C LEU A 185 15.43 26.81 -6.48
N LEU A 186 15.18 28.14 -6.56
CA LEU A 186 14.62 28.78 -7.73
C LEU A 186 15.59 28.71 -8.93
N ALA A 187 16.88 29.03 -8.72
CA ALA A 187 17.90 28.96 -9.76
C ALA A 187 18.04 27.52 -10.32
N ASP A 188 18.10 26.52 -9.45
CA ASP A 188 18.17 25.12 -9.82
C ASP A 188 16.88 24.65 -10.52
N GLY A 189 15.72 25.19 -10.13
CA GLY A 189 14.44 24.97 -10.78
C GLY A 189 14.40 25.51 -12.22
N LEU A 190 14.88 26.74 -12.43
CA LEU A 190 15.00 27.38 -13.75
C LEU A 190 15.99 26.63 -14.64
N ALA A 191 17.18 26.28 -14.12
CA ALA A 191 18.17 25.50 -14.84
C ALA A 191 17.60 24.13 -15.30
N HIS A 192 16.87 23.45 -14.42
CA HIS A 192 16.23 22.17 -14.74
C HIS A 192 15.17 22.32 -15.84
N GLN A 193 14.35 23.37 -15.81
CA GLN A 193 13.37 23.62 -16.87
C GLN A 193 14.02 23.95 -18.18
N ALA A 194 15.10 24.72 -18.19
CA ALA A 194 15.85 25.05 -19.40
C ALA A 194 16.52 23.83 -20.04
N THR A 195 16.99 22.87 -19.24
CA THR A 195 17.61 21.64 -19.75
C THR A 195 16.64 20.54 -20.13
N THR A 196 15.39 20.56 -19.63
CA THR A 196 14.37 19.54 -19.91
C THR A 196 14.06 19.39 -21.40
N PRO A 197 13.88 20.46 -22.22
CA PRO A 197 13.67 20.31 -23.66
C PRO A 197 14.85 19.67 -24.38
N LEU A 198 16.09 19.97 -23.96
CA LEU A 198 17.30 19.41 -24.56
C LEU A 198 17.45 17.92 -24.26
N THR A 199 17.21 17.52 -22.99
CA THR A 199 17.22 16.10 -22.61
C THR A 199 16.09 15.33 -23.27
N MET A 200 14.94 15.96 -23.50
CA MET A 200 13.82 15.38 -24.24
C MET A 200 14.15 15.20 -25.71
N ALA A 201 14.77 16.20 -26.34
CA ALA A 201 15.24 16.12 -27.72
C ALA A 201 16.34 15.05 -27.90
N GLN A 202 17.30 14.94 -26.97
CA GLN A 202 18.31 13.88 -26.95
C GLN A 202 17.68 12.48 -26.81
N ARG A 203 16.66 12.30 -25.95
CA ARG A 203 15.93 11.04 -25.81
C ARG A 203 15.15 10.70 -27.09
N LEU A 204 14.47 11.68 -27.69
CA LEU A 204 13.75 11.49 -28.96
C LEU A 204 14.73 11.13 -30.09
N PHE A 205 15.92 11.74 -30.11
CA PHE A 205 16.97 11.42 -31.08
C PHE A 205 17.54 10.01 -30.87
N ALA A 206 17.79 9.60 -29.61
CA ALA A 206 18.20 8.24 -29.28
C ALA A 206 17.14 7.20 -29.71
N ILE A 207 15.85 7.52 -29.53
CA ILE A 207 14.72 6.73 -30.01
C ILE A 207 14.74 6.62 -31.54
N ALA A 208 14.99 7.72 -32.26
CA ALA A 208 15.05 7.76 -33.70
C ALA A 208 16.29 7.04 -34.28
N SER A 209 17.37 6.92 -33.50
CA SER A 209 18.64 6.31 -33.91
C SER A 209 18.69 4.79 -33.75
N ASP A 210 17.75 4.16 -33.07
CA ASP A 210 17.58 2.70 -32.91
C ASP A 210 16.20 2.20 -33.37
N PRO A 211 15.97 2.14 -34.70
CA PRO A 211 14.66 1.76 -35.24
C PRO A 211 14.24 0.32 -34.93
N ALA A 212 15.19 -0.58 -34.68
CA ALA A 212 14.91 -1.98 -34.40
C ALA A 212 14.49 -2.20 -32.94
N GLY A 213 15.18 -1.60 -31.99
CA GLY A 213 14.78 -1.59 -30.57
C GLY A 213 13.49 -0.80 -30.33
N VAL A 214 13.31 0.32 -31.05
CA VAL A 214 12.09 1.13 -31.01
C VAL A 214 10.88 0.38 -31.55
N GLY A 215 11.02 -0.39 -32.63
CA GLY A 215 9.90 -1.12 -33.22
C GLY A 215 9.28 -2.16 -32.27
N ALA A 216 10.10 -2.83 -31.46
CA ALA A 216 9.63 -3.78 -30.44
C ALA A 216 9.06 -3.05 -29.23
N THR A 217 9.76 -2.01 -28.74
CA THR A 217 9.36 -1.21 -27.57
C THR A 217 8.10 -0.38 -27.86
N THR A 218 8.00 0.19 -29.07
CA THR A 218 6.79 0.96 -29.46
C THR A 218 5.59 0.04 -29.62
N ARG A 219 5.74 -1.17 -30.19
CA ARG A 219 4.66 -2.18 -30.25
C ARG A 219 4.23 -2.66 -28.87
N ALA A 220 5.18 -2.89 -27.95
CA ALA A 220 4.90 -3.28 -26.58
C ALA A 220 4.22 -2.15 -25.81
N SER A 221 4.71 -0.91 -25.95
CA SER A 221 4.12 0.27 -25.35
C SER A 221 2.74 0.59 -25.91
N MET A 222 2.57 0.45 -27.24
CA MET A 222 1.25 0.60 -27.89
C MET A 222 0.29 -0.51 -27.47
N ARG A 223 0.73 -1.76 -27.34
CA ARG A 223 -0.11 -2.83 -26.78
C ARG A 223 -0.48 -2.56 -25.33
N ALA A 224 0.48 -2.16 -24.49
CA ALA A 224 0.20 -1.80 -23.10
C ALA A 224 -0.74 -0.58 -23.00
N LEU A 225 -0.59 0.42 -23.87
CA LEU A 225 -1.51 1.55 -23.99
C LEU A 225 -2.88 1.14 -24.55
N VAL A 226 -2.93 0.25 -25.53
CA VAL A 226 -4.19 -0.29 -26.08
C VAL A 226 -4.89 -1.19 -25.06
N ASP A 227 -4.17 -2.02 -24.32
CA ASP A 227 -4.73 -2.82 -23.23
C ASP A 227 -5.21 -1.95 -22.07
N LEU A 228 -4.45 -0.90 -21.74
CA LEU A 228 -4.85 0.09 -20.75
C LEU A 228 -6.03 0.94 -21.23
N ALA A 229 -6.03 1.37 -22.50
CA ALA A 229 -7.12 2.10 -23.13
C ALA A 229 -8.34 1.18 -23.38
N GLY A 230 -8.13 -0.08 -23.76
CA GLY A 230 -9.19 -1.05 -23.98
C GLY A 230 -9.92 -1.43 -22.70
N THR A 231 -9.17 -1.65 -21.60
CA THR A 231 -9.75 -1.92 -20.27
C THR A 231 -10.18 -0.66 -19.52
N GLY A 232 -9.56 0.49 -19.78
CA GLY A 232 -9.87 1.79 -19.14
C GLY A 232 -10.89 2.64 -19.89
N ALA A 233 -11.21 2.30 -21.15
CA ALA A 233 -12.16 3.09 -21.98
C ALA A 233 -13.63 2.92 -21.54
N THR A 234 -13.98 1.81 -20.92
CA THR A 234 -15.30 1.63 -20.31
C THR A 234 -15.23 1.98 -18.82
N PRO A 235 -16.05 2.92 -18.34
CA PRO A 235 -16.11 3.18 -16.89
C PRO A 235 -16.51 1.89 -16.16
N PRO A 236 -15.96 1.66 -14.95
CA PRO A 236 -16.38 0.52 -14.13
C PRO A 236 -17.87 0.64 -13.80
N PRO A 237 -18.59 -0.46 -13.60
CA PRO A 237 -20.00 -0.41 -13.27
C PRO A 237 -20.21 0.39 -11.96
N PRO A 238 -21.22 1.28 -11.91
CA PRO A 238 -21.50 2.02 -10.69
C PRO A 238 -22.01 1.10 -9.58
N THR A 239 -21.49 1.28 -8.37
CA THR A 239 -21.96 0.54 -7.20
C THR A 239 -22.13 1.49 -6.00
N PRO A 240 -22.85 1.08 -4.94
CA PRO A 240 -22.93 1.86 -3.73
C PRO A 240 -21.58 2.11 -3.04
N LEU A 241 -20.53 1.35 -3.40
CA LEU A 241 -19.16 1.52 -2.90
C LEU A 241 -18.41 2.65 -3.61
N ASN A 242 -18.94 3.14 -4.75
CA ASN A 242 -18.30 4.14 -5.60
C ASN A 242 -19.07 5.48 -5.51
N ARG A 243 -18.94 6.12 -4.37
CA ARG A 243 -19.52 7.44 -4.06
C ARG A 243 -18.44 8.38 -3.55
N PRO A 244 -18.65 9.70 -3.59
CA PRO A 244 -17.77 10.65 -2.93
C PRO A 244 -17.53 10.26 -1.48
N ILE A 245 -16.25 10.24 -1.09
CA ILE A 245 -15.82 9.85 0.24
C ILE A 245 -15.69 11.06 1.17
N SER A 246 -15.85 10.82 2.47
CA SER A 246 -15.59 11.77 3.55
C SER A 246 -14.14 11.67 4.06
N ALA A 247 -13.79 12.47 5.07
CA ALA A 247 -12.52 12.32 5.78
C ALA A 247 -12.52 11.13 6.76
N HIS A 248 -13.70 10.57 7.07
CA HIS A 248 -13.84 9.58 8.12
C HIS A 248 -13.60 8.16 7.61
N ARG A 249 -12.78 7.42 8.31
CA ARG A 249 -12.47 6.01 7.99
C ARG A 249 -13.12 5.07 8.99
N SER A 250 -13.48 3.89 8.50
CA SER A 250 -13.76 2.70 9.30
C SER A 250 -12.67 1.67 9.03
N PHE A 251 -12.33 0.90 10.03
CA PHE A 251 -11.32 -0.15 9.91
C PHE A 251 -11.83 -1.45 10.50
N GLU A 252 -11.66 -2.54 9.75
CA GLU A 252 -12.01 -3.89 10.17
C GLU A 252 -10.92 -4.86 9.71
N TRP A 253 -10.81 -6.01 10.35
CA TRP A 253 -9.90 -7.07 9.93
C TRP A 253 -10.51 -8.45 9.97
N LEU A 254 -9.91 -9.34 9.22
CA LEU A 254 -10.21 -10.76 9.18
C LEU A 254 -8.91 -11.55 9.15
N THR A 255 -8.86 -12.67 9.85
CA THR A 255 -7.74 -13.62 9.74
C THR A 255 -8.29 -14.96 9.24
N LEU A 256 -7.64 -15.51 8.22
CA LEU A 256 -7.84 -16.86 7.70
C LEU A 256 -6.61 -17.71 8.00
N ASP A 257 -6.83 -19.01 8.21
CA ASP A 257 -5.74 -19.98 8.30
C ASP A 257 -5.09 -20.17 6.92
N LEU A 258 -3.80 -19.86 6.80
CA LEU A 258 -3.06 -20.01 5.55
C LEU A 258 -2.96 -21.47 5.10
N ALA A 259 -2.98 -22.43 6.02
CA ALA A 259 -3.00 -23.85 5.67
C ALA A 259 -4.32 -24.23 5.01
N ALA A 260 -5.45 -23.73 5.52
CA ALA A 260 -6.76 -23.92 4.89
C ALA A 260 -6.84 -23.27 3.49
N VAL A 261 -6.29 -22.06 3.33
CA VAL A 261 -6.19 -21.38 2.02
C VAL A 261 -5.34 -22.21 1.04
N LYS A 262 -4.20 -22.75 1.49
CA LYS A 262 -3.34 -23.63 0.68
C LYS A 262 -4.01 -24.95 0.34
N ALA A 263 -4.81 -25.53 1.24
CA ALA A 263 -5.57 -26.76 1.00
C ALA A 263 -6.65 -26.52 -0.06
N ALA A 264 -7.42 -25.42 0.04
CA ALA A 264 -8.40 -25.05 -0.98
C ALA A 264 -7.74 -24.86 -2.35
N LYS A 265 -6.61 -24.14 -2.42
CA LYS A 265 -5.82 -24.00 -3.64
C LYS A 265 -5.37 -25.35 -4.23
N ALA A 266 -4.90 -26.28 -3.38
CA ALA A 266 -4.39 -27.57 -3.84
C ALA A 266 -5.49 -28.45 -4.49
N LYS A 267 -6.73 -28.32 -4.01
CA LYS A 267 -7.90 -29.06 -4.50
C LYS A 267 -8.59 -28.38 -5.68
N LEU A 268 -8.80 -27.07 -5.59
CA LEU A 268 -9.61 -26.32 -6.56
C LEU A 268 -8.77 -25.64 -7.65
N GLY A 269 -7.43 -25.60 -7.48
CA GLY A 269 -6.52 -24.93 -8.42
C GLY A 269 -6.27 -23.44 -8.08
N GLY A 270 -5.52 -22.79 -8.97
CA GLY A 270 -5.14 -21.38 -8.80
C GLY A 270 -3.95 -21.17 -7.86
N THR A 271 -3.80 -19.94 -7.39
CA THR A 271 -2.77 -19.51 -6.43
C THR A 271 -3.40 -19.08 -5.11
N VAL A 272 -2.59 -18.88 -4.05
CA VAL A 272 -3.08 -18.28 -2.79
C VAL A 272 -3.76 -16.94 -3.03
N ASN A 273 -3.21 -16.12 -3.93
CA ASN A 273 -3.81 -14.84 -4.30
C ASN A 273 -5.17 -15.01 -5.00
N ASP A 274 -5.32 -16.01 -5.86
CA ASP A 274 -6.59 -16.27 -6.54
C ASP A 274 -7.67 -16.73 -5.56
N VAL A 275 -7.33 -17.59 -4.57
CA VAL A 275 -8.23 -17.98 -3.48
C VAL A 275 -8.64 -16.77 -2.64
N ALA A 276 -7.69 -15.89 -2.30
CA ALA A 276 -7.99 -14.66 -1.56
C ALA A 276 -8.93 -13.73 -2.35
N LEU A 277 -8.65 -13.52 -3.65
CA LEU A 277 -9.51 -12.74 -4.54
C LEU A 277 -10.90 -13.37 -4.70
N ALA A 278 -10.99 -14.71 -4.80
CA ALA A 278 -12.26 -15.41 -4.87
C ALA A 278 -13.07 -15.29 -3.59
N SER A 279 -12.41 -15.28 -2.41
CA SER A 279 -13.04 -15.03 -1.12
C SER A 279 -13.60 -13.60 -1.03
N VAL A 280 -12.80 -12.61 -1.44
CA VAL A 280 -13.24 -11.20 -1.53
C VAL A 280 -14.41 -11.06 -2.49
N THR A 281 -14.36 -11.70 -3.66
CA THR A 281 -15.44 -11.66 -4.66
C THR A 281 -16.72 -12.27 -4.12
N GLY A 282 -16.62 -13.40 -3.39
CA GLY A 282 -17.77 -14.00 -2.68
C GLY A 282 -18.33 -13.07 -1.60
N GLY A 283 -17.43 -12.40 -0.86
CA GLY A 283 -17.82 -11.38 0.11
C GLY A 283 -18.59 -10.24 -0.54
N LEU A 284 -18.08 -9.70 -1.66
CA LEU A 284 -18.76 -8.65 -2.44
C LEU A 284 -20.12 -9.12 -2.96
N HIS A 285 -20.22 -10.36 -3.46
CA HIS A 285 -21.48 -10.96 -3.90
C HIS A 285 -22.54 -10.94 -2.78
N HIS A 286 -22.20 -11.46 -1.60
CA HIS A 286 -23.13 -11.52 -0.46
C HIS A 286 -23.47 -10.14 0.08
N PHE A 287 -22.47 -9.29 0.23
CA PHE A 287 -22.63 -7.96 0.80
C PHE A 287 -23.48 -7.04 -0.07
N LEU A 288 -23.24 -7.00 -1.38
CA LEU A 288 -24.00 -6.18 -2.31
C LEU A 288 -25.45 -6.69 -2.47
N ARG A 289 -25.64 -8.00 -2.51
CA ARG A 289 -27.01 -8.59 -2.48
C ARG A 289 -27.75 -8.22 -1.19
N GLY A 290 -27.08 -8.26 -0.04
CA GLY A 290 -27.66 -7.83 1.23
C GLY A 290 -28.10 -6.37 1.22
N ARG A 291 -27.50 -5.54 0.38
CA ARG A 291 -27.88 -4.14 0.13
C ARG A 291 -28.84 -3.96 -1.04
N SER A 292 -29.50 -5.02 -1.49
CA SER A 292 -30.46 -5.01 -2.61
C SER A 292 -29.88 -4.54 -3.95
N VAL A 293 -28.55 -4.72 -4.16
CA VAL A 293 -27.91 -4.46 -5.45
C VAL A 293 -28.14 -5.65 -6.36
N ASP A 294 -28.50 -5.40 -7.61
CA ASP A 294 -28.57 -6.45 -8.63
C ASP A 294 -27.16 -6.85 -9.04
N VAL A 295 -26.78 -8.08 -8.71
CA VAL A 295 -25.43 -8.61 -8.98
C VAL A 295 -25.39 -9.57 -10.19
N ARG A 296 -26.51 -9.80 -10.89
CA ARG A 296 -26.64 -10.87 -11.92
C ARG A 296 -25.66 -10.77 -13.08
N GLU A 297 -25.22 -9.56 -13.41
CA GLU A 297 -24.24 -9.29 -14.47
C GLU A 297 -23.06 -8.45 -13.96
N LEU A 298 -22.93 -8.31 -12.62
CA LEU A 298 -21.97 -7.41 -12.03
C LEU A 298 -20.56 -8.01 -12.06
N GLU A 299 -19.66 -7.34 -12.76
CA GLU A 299 -18.22 -7.53 -12.69
C GLU A 299 -17.57 -6.27 -12.11
N LEU A 300 -16.85 -6.40 -11.01
CA LEU A 300 -16.16 -5.27 -10.39
C LEU A 300 -14.71 -5.23 -10.83
N ARG A 301 -14.34 -4.09 -11.41
CA ARG A 301 -12.95 -3.86 -11.80
C ARG A 301 -12.12 -3.49 -10.59
N VAL A 302 -11.05 -4.24 -10.33
CA VAL A 302 -10.13 -4.00 -9.21
C VAL A 302 -8.72 -3.76 -9.69
N VAL A 303 -8.00 -2.91 -8.96
CA VAL A 303 -6.54 -2.80 -9.08
C VAL A 303 -5.90 -3.78 -8.12
N VAL A 304 -5.06 -4.65 -8.66
CA VAL A 304 -4.20 -5.54 -7.88
C VAL A 304 -2.75 -5.12 -8.11
N PRO A 305 -2.11 -4.42 -7.16
CA PRO A 305 -0.70 -4.08 -7.26
C PRO A 305 0.16 -5.35 -7.30
N VAL A 306 1.10 -5.40 -8.23
CA VAL A 306 2.04 -6.52 -8.40
C VAL A 306 3.45 -5.96 -8.39
N SER A 307 4.31 -6.51 -7.53
CA SER A 307 5.73 -6.15 -7.53
C SER A 307 6.39 -6.54 -8.86
N VAL A 308 7.09 -5.61 -9.49
CA VAL A 308 7.83 -5.81 -10.75
C VAL A 308 9.31 -6.16 -10.49
N ARG A 309 9.72 -6.30 -9.22
CA ARG A 309 11.11 -6.58 -8.83
C ARG A 309 11.52 -7.99 -9.26
N THR A 310 12.67 -8.10 -9.93
CA THR A 310 13.38 -9.37 -10.11
C THR A 310 14.05 -9.78 -8.80
N GLU A 311 14.44 -11.07 -8.68
CA GLU A 311 15.13 -11.55 -7.46
C GLU A 311 16.44 -10.80 -7.18
N ASP A 312 17.16 -10.38 -8.23
CA ASP A 312 18.42 -9.63 -8.14
C ASP A 312 18.22 -8.15 -7.74
N GLU A 313 17.00 -7.61 -7.84
CA GLU A 313 16.67 -6.22 -7.49
C GLU A 313 16.08 -6.09 -6.06
N ARG A 314 16.02 -7.18 -5.30
CA ARG A 314 15.59 -7.15 -3.89
C ARG A 314 16.64 -6.40 -3.06
N GLY A 315 16.32 -5.19 -2.67
CA GLY A 315 17.21 -4.30 -1.90
C GLY A 315 17.61 -3.02 -2.62
N GLN A 316 17.26 -2.85 -3.92
CA GLN A 316 17.43 -1.56 -4.59
C GLN A 316 16.16 -0.71 -4.47
N ALA A 317 16.37 0.56 -4.14
CA ALA A 317 15.34 1.56 -3.97
C ALA A 317 14.72 1.95 -5.33
N SER A 318 13.67 1.26 -5.78
CA SER A 318 12.87 1.71 -6.91
C SER A 318 11.40 1.34 -6.74
N ASN A 319 10.53 2.34 -6.79
CA ASN A 319 9.07 2.17 -6.73
C ASN A 319 8.55 1.69 -8.09
N ARG A 320 8.79 0.41 -8.41
CA ARG A 320 8.28 -0.24 -9.63
C ARG A 320 7.08 -1.12 -9.28
N ALA A 321 5.98 -0.50 -8.86
CA ALA A 321 4.70 -1.18 -8.75
C ALA A 321 3.95 -1.07 -10.08
N SER A 322 3.60 -2.20 -10.67
CA SER A 322 2.62 -2.29 -11.75
C SER A 322 1.29 -2.74 -11.16
N GLY A 323 0.18 -2.15 -11.56
CA GLY A 323 -1.16 -2.57 -11.16
C GLY A 323 -1.82 -3.38 -12.28
N TRP A 324 -2.35 -4.54 -11.96
CA TRP A 324 -3.26 -5.23 -12.88
C TRP A 324 -4.68 -4.74 -12.64
N LEU A 325 -5.38 -4.42 -13.73
CA LEU A 325 -6.82 -4.27 -13.71
C LEU A 325 -7.44 -5.64 -13.96
N LEU A 326 -8.22 -6.14 -13.00
CA LEU A 326 -8.91 -7.42 -13.07
C LEU A 326 -10.41 -7.18 -12.91
N ASP A 327 -11.23 -7.85 -13.71
CA ASP A 327 -12.67 -7.84 -13.53
C ASP A 327 -13.07 -9.04 -12.65
N LEU A 328 -13.55 -8.78 -11.45
CA LEU A 328 -13.99 -9.80 -10.49
C LEU A 328 -15.43 -10.20 -10.79
N PRO A 329 -15.71 -11.51 -11.04
CA PRO A 329 -17.05 -11.99 -11.40
C PRO A 329 -17.98 -12.04 -10.18
N VAL A 330 -18.46 -10.90 -9.73
CA VAL A 330 -19.35 -10.78 -8.55
C VAL A 330 -20.71 -11.46 -8.80
N HIS A 331 -21.14 -11.57 -10.06
CA HIS A 331 -22.35 -12.29 -10.46
C HIS A 331 -22.24 -13.80 -10.26
N GLU A 332 -21.03 -14.36 -10.24
CA GLU A 332 -20.84 -15.83 -10.13
C GLU A 332 -21.04 -16.30 -8.69
N ALA A 333 -22.13 -16.98 -8.45
CA ALA A 333 -22.49 -17.50 -7.12
C ALA A 333 -21.71 -18.79 -6.78
N ASP A 334 -21.36 -19.62 -7.76
CA ASP A 334 -20.63 -20.87 -7.54
C ASP A 334 -19.16 -20.55 -7.18
N PRO A 335 -18.67 -20.96 -6.00
CA PRO A 335 -17.32 -20.60 -5.54
C PRO A 335 -16.22 -21.22 -6.41
N VAL A 336 -16.43 -22.41 -6.97
CA VAL A 336 -15.44 -23.12 -7.81
C VAL A 336 -15.31 -22.42 -9.16
N ARG A 337 -16.45 -22.09 -9.81
CA ARG A 337 -16.46 -21.35 -11.07
C ARG A 337 -15.90 -19.95 -10.89
N ARG A 338 -16.24 -19.28 -9.79
CA ARG A 338 -15.70 -17.98 -9.41
C ARG A 338 -14.17 -18.00 -9.31
N LEU A 339 -13.61 -18.97 -8.58
CA LEU A 339 -12.16 -19.15 -8.47
C LEU A 339 -11.52 -19.46 -9.82
N ALA A 340 -12.10 -20.37 -10.61
CA ALA A 340 -11.57 -20.74 -11.92
C ALA A 340 -11.50 -19.56 -12.90
N ARG A 341 -12.52 -18.69 -12.92
CA ARG A 341 -12.53 -17.46 -13.73
C ARG A 341 -11.43 -16.48 -13.31
N ILE A 342 -11.28 -16.26 -12.01
CA ILE A 342 -10.23 -15.37 -11.45
C ILE A 342 -8.85 -15.94 -11.79
N ALA A 343 -8.61 -17.23 -11.58
CA ALA A 343 -7.34 -17.88 -11.87
C ALA A 343 -6.98 -17.83 -13.37
N ALA A 344 -7.96 -17.98 -14.26
CA ALA A 344 -7.76 -17.84 -15.70
C ALA A 344 -7.33 -16.40 -16.07
N GLU A 345 -7.99 -15.38 -15.50
CA GLU A 345 -7.67 -13.98 -15.80
C GLU A 345 -6.29 -13.59 -15.25
N THR A 346 -5.96 -13.96 -14.00
CA THR A 346 -4.63 -13.70 -13.42
C THR A 346 -3.53 -14.42 -14.18
N SER A 347 -3.78 -15.63 -14.69
CA SER A 347 -2.82 -16.39 -15.51
C SER A 347 -2.55 -15.72 -16.85
N LYS A 348 -3.58 -15.20 -17.53
CA LYS A 348 -3.41 -14.41 -18.76
C LYS A 348 -2.51 -13.20 -18.52
N ARG A 349 -2.75 -12.44 -17.42
CA ARG A 349 -1.95 -11.26 -17.09
C ARG A 349 -0.49 -11.62 -16.80
N LYS A 350 -0.24 -12.76 -16.15
CA LYS A 350 1.12 -13.28 -15.92
C LYS A 350 1.81 -13.65 -17.21
N ALA A 351 1.13 -14.32 -18.14
CA ALA A 351 1.68 -14.72 -19.43
C ALA A 351 2.10 -13.50 -20.27
N VAL A 352 1.22 -12.50 -20.41
CA VAL A 352 1.54 -11.24 -21.11
C VAL A 352 2.77 -10.56 -20.52
N ARG A 353 2.91 -10.54 -19.19
CA ARG A 353 4.08 -9.97 -18.52
C ARG A 353 5.37 -10.76 -18.81
N GLN A 354 5.31 -12.08 -18.83
CA GLN A 354 6.47 -12.92 -19.14
C GLN A 354 6.94 -12.75 -20.58
N GLU A 355 6.00 -12.61 -21.52
CA GLU A 355 6.32 -12.33 -22.93
C GLU A 355 7.00 -10.98 -23.15
N LEU A 356 6.63 -9.96 -22.36
CA LEU A 356 7.22 -8.63 -22.45
C LEU A 356 8.67 -8.58 -21.92
N GLY A 357 9.08 -9.50 -21.05
CA GLY A 357 10.40 -9.57 -20.45
C GLY A 357 10.80 -8.36 -19.58
N PRO A 358 11.69 -8.54 -18.60
CA PRO A 358 12.14 -7.44 -17.73
C PRO A 358 12.86 -6.32 -18.49
N GLU A 359 13.56 -6.65 -19.57
CA GLU A 359 14.29 -5.68 -20.40
C GLU A 359 13.35 -4.70 -21.14
N VAL A 360 12.24 -5.20 -21.67
CA VAL A 360 11.23 -4.38 -22.37
C VAL A 360 10.51 -3.48 -21.38
N LEU A 361 10.14 -4.01 -20.21
CA LEU A 361 9.51 -3.24 -19.13
C LEU A 361 10.47 -2.17 -18.58
N GLY A 362 11.75 -2.48 -18.42
CA GLY A 362 12.79 -1.53 -18.04
C GLY A 362 12.94 -0.41 -19.06
N ARG A 363 13.04 -0.74 -20.36
CA ARG A 363 13.13 0.24 -21.45
C ARG A 363 11.87 1.11 -21.55
N VAL A 364 10.66 0.54 -21.41
CA VAL A 364 9.42 1.33 -21.40
C VAL A 364 9.42 2.35 -20.25
N ALA A 365 9.91 1.96 -19.06
CA ALA A 365 10.06 2.89 -17.93
C ALA A 365 11.15 3.95 -18.16
N GLU A 366 12.24 3.59 -18.85
CA GLU A 366 13.38 4.47 -19.16
C GLU A 366 13.06 5.48 -20.28
N TYR A 367 12.28 5.06 -21.29
CA TYR A 367 11.82 5.90 -22.40
C TYR A 367 10.49 6.63 -22.09
N ALA A 368 9.81 6.28 -21.00
CA ALA A 368 8.61 6.98 -20.60
C ALA A 368 8.93 8.45 -20.27
N VAL A 369 8.48 9.35 -21.12
CA VAL A 369 8.67 10.79 -20.93
C VAL A 369 7.95 11.18 -19.65
N PRO A 370 8.63 11.73 -18.62
CA PRO A 370 8.03 12.03 -17.32
C PRO A 370 6.73 12.84 -17.37
N GLY A 371 6.61 13.74 -18.38
CA GLY A 371 5.40 14.51 -18.64
C GLY A 371 4.22 13.67 -19.14
N ILE A 372 4.46 12.66 -19.97
CA ILE A 372 3.43 11.76 -20.52
C ILE A 372 2.96 10.79 -19.44
N VAL A 373 3.87 10.25 -18.62
CA VAL A 373 3.51 9.40 -17.48
C VAL A 373 2.67 10.18 -16.48
N GLY A 374 3.07 11.40 -16.13
CA GLY A 374 2.32 12.28 -15.24
C GLY A 374 0.93 12.65 -15.80
N LEU A 375 0.82 12.86 -17.13
CA LEU A 375 -0.45 13.10 -17.79
C LEU A 375 -1.33 11.84 -17.80
N GLY A 376 -0.74 10.68 -18.09
CA GLY A 376 -1.43 9.39 -18.06
C GLY A 376 -1.95 9.04 -16.67
N VAL A 377 -1.15 9.23 -15.63
CA VAL A 377 -1.57 9.04 -14.22
C VAL A 377 -2.69 10.02 -13.85
N ARG A 378 -2.60 11.29 -14.24
CA ARG A 378 -3.68 12.28 -14.03
C ARG A 378 -4.97 11.95 -14.78
N LEU A 379 -4.86 11.43 -15.99
CA LEU A 379 -6.03 11.03 -16.78
C LEU A 379 -6.68 9.79 -16.17
N LEU A 380 -5.88 8.78 -15.80
CA LEU A 380 -6.36 7.56 -15.13
C LEU A 380 -7.01 7.85 -13.78
N SER A 381 -6.45 8.77 -12.99
CA SER A 381 -7.04 9.14 -11.71
C SER A 381 -8.37 9.87 -11.87
N ARG A 382 -8.54 10.69 -12.93
CA ARG A 382 -9.81 11.36 -13.24
C ARG A 382 -10.87 10.43 -13.84
N LEU A 383 -10.44 9.41 -14.55
CA LEU A 383 -11.38 8.46 -15.18
C LEU A 383 -11.87 7.39 -14.20
N HIS A 384 -11.25 7.24 -13.01
CA HIS A 384 -11.60 6.23 -12.00
C HIS A 384 -11.88 4.86 -12.64
N PRO A 385 -10.89 4.25 -13.33
CA PRO A 385 -11.12 3.08 -14.18
C PRO A 385 -11.38 1.79 -13.39
N TYR A 386 -11.50 1.87 -12.07
CA TYR A 386 -11.68 0.73 -11.17
C TYR A 386 -12.61 1.06 -9.99
N ASN A 387 -13.23 0.02 -9.41
CA ASN A 387 -14.15 0.14 -8.30
C ASN A 387 -13.42 0.14 -6.94
N LEU A 388 -12.38 -0.68 -6.79
CA LEU A 388 -11.65 -0.83 -5.53
C LEU A 388 -10.21 -1.35 -5.74
N ILE A 389 -9.40 -1.26 -4.69
CA ILE A 389 -8.04 -1.80 -4.66
C ILE A 389 -8.02 -3.04 -3.78
N VAL A 390 -7.38 -4.12 -4.27
CA VAL A 390 -7.06 -5.31 -3.48
C VAL A 390 -5.57 -5.56 -3.59
N THR A 391 -4.82 -5.34 -2.52
CA THR A 391 -3.37 -5.58 -2.50
C THR A 391 -3.04 -6.79 -1.63
N ASN A 392 -2.03 -7.55 -2.02
CA ASN A 392 -1.53 -8.67 -1.24
C ASN A 392 -0.03 -8.53 -1.07
N VAL A 393 0.40 -8.40 0.18
CA VAL A 393 1.80 -8.31 0.58
C VAL A 393 2.22 -9.64 1.22
N PRO A 394 3.04 -10.45 0.56
CA PRO A 394 3.55 -11.66 1.19
C PRO A 394 4.53 -11.30 2.30
N GLY A 395 4.28 -11.80 3.50
CA GLY A 395 5.15 -11.65 4.65
C GLY A 395 5.93 -12.93 4.98
N PRO A 396 6.89 -12.84 5.90
CA PRO A 396 7.72 -13.97 6.30
C PRO A 396 6.90 -15.05 7.02
N GLN A 397 7.29 -16.29 6.80
CA GLN A 397 6.68 -17.44 7.47
C GLN A 397 7.53 -17.92 8.66
N VAL A 398 8.35 -17.03 9.19
CA VAL A 398 9.12 -17.18 10.42
C VAL A 398 8.67 -16.13 11.43
N PRO A 399 8.71 -16.43 12.74
CA PRO A 399 8.38 -15.45 13.77
C PRO A 399 9.26 -14.20 13.66
N LEU A 400 8.67 -13.03 13.89
CA LEU A 400 9.37 -11.76 14.03
C LEU A 400 9.15 -11.22 15.44
N TYR A 401 10.13 -10.48 15.93
CA TYR A 401 10.16 -9.93 17.28
C TYR A 401 10.53 -8.45 17.27
N LEU A 402 9.95 -7.70 18.16
CA LEU A 402 10.37 -6.35 18.52
C LEU A 402 10.85 -6.36 19.96
N LEU A 403 12.16 -6.23 20.18
CA LEU A 403 12.77 -6.24 21.53
C LEU A 403 12.26 -7.42 22.40
N GLY A 404 12.27 -8.62 21.84
CA GLY A 404 11.77 -9.83 22.48
C GLY A 404 10.26 -10.06 22.37
N ALA A 405 9.46 -9.03 22.10
CA ALA A 405 8.01 -9.14 21.93
C ALA A 405 7.66 -9.78 20.58
N ARG A 406 7.01 -10.93 20.61
CA ARG A 406 6.64 -11.68 19.42
C ARG A 406 5.52 -10.99 18.66
N LEU A 407 5.66 -10.86 17.34
CA LEU A 407 4.61 -10.44 16.43
C LEU A 407 3.56 -11.55 16.30
N LEU A 408 2.28 -11.21 16.52
CA LEU A 408 1.14 -12.12 16.50
C LEU A 408 0.37 -12.08 15.20
N ALA A 409 0.09 -10.86 14.70
CA ALA A 409 -0.69 -10.65 13.48
C ALA A 409 -0.43 -9.27 12.88
N GLY A 410 -0.68 -9.12 11.58
CA GLY A 410 -0.60 -7.84 10.90
C GLY A 410 -1.78 -7.62 9.95
N PHE A 411 -2.29 -6.39 9.91
CA PHE A 411 -3.44 -5.96 9.11
C PHE A 411 -3.10 -4.67 8.37
N PRO A 412 -2.68 -4.76 7.10
CA PRO A 412 -2.31 -3.59 6.32
C PRO A 412 -3.53 -2.77 5.90
N GLN A 413 -3.30 -1.51 5.58
CA GLN A 413 -4.31 -0.58 5.10
C GLN A 413 -3.80 0.15 3.85
N VAL A 414 -4.67 0.26 2.85
CA VAL A 414 -4.42 1.04 1.63
C VAL A 414 -5.19 2.37 1.68
N PRO A 415 -4.70 3.42 1.02
CA PRO A 415 -5.46 4.66 0.91
C PRO A 415 -6.74 4.44 0.11
N LEU A 416 -7.75 5.26 0.38
CA LEU A 416 -8.93 5.39 -0.46
C LEU A 416 -8.74 6.55 -1.41
N PHE A 417 -9.03 6.33 -2.69
CA PHE A 417 -9.07 7.39 -3.69
C PHE A 417 -10.48 7.98 -3.79
N GLU A 418 -10.61 9.12 -4.45
CA GLU A 418 -11.91 9.75 -4.72
C GLU A 418 -12.89 8.74 -5.32
N ASN A 419 -14.14 8.73 -4.84
CA ASN A 419 -15.19 7.78 -5.24
C ASN A 419 -14.86 6.29 -5.00
N GLN A 420 -13.98 5.99 -4.05
CA GLN A 420 -13.60 4.62 -3.69
C GLN A 420 -13.82 4.39 -2.19
N GLY A 421 -15.01 3.91 -1.84
CA GLY A 421 -15.43 3.75 -0.45
C GLY A 421 -14.83 2.54 0.28
N LEU A 422 -14.08 1.65 -0.41
CA LEU A 422 -13.51 0.44 0.18
C LEU A 422 -12.15 0.12 -0.43
N GLY A 423 -11.17 -0.15 0.43
CA GLY A 423 -9.86 -0.68 0.08
C GLY A 423 -9.56 -1.94 0.90
N ILE A 424 -8.90 -2.91 0.28
CA ILE A 424 -8.60 -4.20 0.89
C ILE A 424 -7.11 -4.47 0.76
N ALA A 425 -6.47 -4.81 1.88
CA ALA A 425 -5.07 -5.17 1.90
C ALA A 425 -4.87 -6.49 2.66
N LEU A 426 -3.98 -7.33 2.15
CA LEU A 426 -3.70 -8.63 2.72
C LEU A 426 -2.23 -8.72 3.12
N PHE A 427 -1.98 -9.47 4.20
CA PHE A 427 -0.63 -9.78 4.67
C PHE A 427 -0.59 -11.22 5.15
N SER A 428 0.31 -12.04 4.58
CA SER A 428 0.51 -13.41 5.06
C SER A 428 1.67 -13.46 6.06
N TYR A 429 1.44 -14.06 7.22
CA TYR A 429 2.47 -14.14 8.26
C TYR A 429 2.27 -15.38 9.12
N CYS A 430 3.35 -16.16 9.35
CA CYS A 430 3.39 -17.31 10.28
C CYS A 430 2.13 -18.18 10.26
N GLY A 431 1.74 -18.66 9.09
CA GLY A 431 0.58 -19.55 8.93
C GLY A 431 -0.76 -18.85 8.92
N SER A 432 -0.82 -17.53 9.00
CA SER A 432 -2.07 -16.75 8.90
C SER A 432 -2.09 -15.86 7.66
N LEU A 433 -3.30 -15.55 7.18
CA LEU A 433 -3.56 -14.56 6.16
C LEU A 433 -4.47 -13.49 6.75
N GLY A 434 -3.88 -12.34 7.11
CA GLY A 434 -4.57 -11.19 7.65
C GLY A 434 -5.12 -10.30 6.54
N PHE A 435 -6.37 -9.91 6.63
CA PHE A 435 -7.02 -8.91 5.79
C PHE A 435 -7.23 -7.65 6.61
N GLY A 436 -6.82 -6.52 6.08
CA GLY A 436 -7.22 -5.20 6.58
C GLY A 436 -8.20 -4.57 5.60
N PHE A 437 -9.34 -4.18 6.10
CA PHE A 437 -10.39 -3.47 5.37
C PHE A 437 -10.39 -2.02 5.82
N ASN A 438 -10.07 -1.11 4.91
CA ASN A 438 -10.16 0.32 5.13
C ASN A 438 -11.34 0.85 4.30
N ALA A 439 -12.27 1.53 4.94
CA ALA A 439 -13.44 2.03 4.25
C ALA A 439 -13.78 3.46 4.67
N ASP A 440 -14.51 4.16 3.80
CA ASP A 440 -15.18 5.38 4.17
C ASP A 440 -16.39 5.05 5.05
N ARG A 441 -16.51 5.74 6.20
CA ARG A 441 -17.51 5.46 7.21
C ARG A 441 -18.95 5.68 6.70
N ASP A 442 -19.15 6.66 5.82
CA ASP A 442 -20.48 7.00 5.35
C ASP A 442 -20.89 6.13 4.14
N VAL A 443 -19.93 5.61 3.40
CA VAL A 443 -20.17 4.71 2.26
C VAL A 443 -20.33 3.26 2.72
N VAL A 444 -19.55 2.82 3.72
CA VAL A 444 -19.59 1.45 4.26
C VAL A 444 -19.69 1.48 5.79
N PRO A 445 -20.85 1.89 6.34
CA PRO A 445 -21.03 1.98 7.78
C PRO A 445 -21.04 0.62 8.49
N ASP A 446 -21.34 -0.46 7.77
CA ASP A 446 -21.44 -1.86 8.20
C ASP A 446 -20.23 -2.68 7.68
N LEU A 447 -19.02 -2.18 7.90
CA LEU A 447 -17.78 -2.81 7.42
C LEU A 447 -17.54 -4.19 8.07
N ASP A 448 -18.01 -4.42 9.27
CA ASP A 448 -18.04 -5.70 9.97
C ASP A 448 -18.87 -6.76 9.22
N ALA A 449 -20.04 -6.36 8.69
CA ALA A 449 -20.85 -7.23 7.84
C ALA A 449 -20.12 -7.59 6.54
N PHE A 450 -19.35 -6.67 5.96
CA PHE A 450 -18.50 -6.97 4.81
C PHE A 450 -17.40 -7.99 5.16
N ALA A 451 -16.69 -7.81 6.27
CA ALA A 451 -15.68 -8.76 6.73
C ALA A 451 -16.26 -10.16 6.98
N ALA A 452 -17.45 -10.23 7.59
CA ALA A 452 -18.20 -11.49 7.76
C ALA A 452 -18.59 -12.12 6.40
N ALA A 453 -18.98 -11.31 5.42
CA ALA A 453 -19.29 -11.80 4.08
C ALA A 453 -18.04 -12.35 3.36
N VAL A 454 -16.86 -11.75 3.53
CA VAL A 454 -15.59 -12.28 2.99
C VAL A 454 -15.24 -13.62 3.66
N ARG A 455 -15.40 -13.74 4.98
CA ARG A 455 -15.23 -15.02 5.70
C ARG A 455 -16.15 -16.09 5.15
N ARG A 456 -17.42 -15.76 4.90
CA ARG A 456 -18.39 -16.66 4.27
C ARG A 456 -17.96 -17.08 2.88
N GLY A 457 -17.49 -16.14 2.04
CA GLY A 457 -16.98 -16.45 0.70
C GLY A 457 -15.78 -17.40 0.70
N PHE A 458 -14.96 -17.35 1.77
CA PHE A 458 -13.89 -18.35 1.95
C PHE A 458 -14.43 -19.69 2.44
N ALA A 459 -15.39 -19.71 3.38
CA ALA A 459 -16.00 -20.94 3.87
C ALA A 459 -16.66 -21.76 2.74
N GLU A 460 -17.28 -21.10 1.77
CA GLU A 460 -17.83 -21.75 0.56
C GLU A 460 -16.74 -22.47 -0.26
N LEU A 461 -15.55 -21.87 -0.38
CA LEU A 461 -14.39 -22.49 -1.05
C LEU A 461 -13.84 -23.68 -0.26
N GLU A 462 -13.78 -23.57 1.07
CA GLU A 462 -13.37 -24.70 1.93
C GLU A 462 -14.33 -25.89 1.81
N GLU A 463 -15.64 -25.62 1.83
CA GLU A 463 -16.67 -26.64 1.68
C GLU A 463 -16.55 -27.34 0.31
N ALA A 464 -16.43 -26.56 -0.76
CA ALA A 464 -16.21 -27.11 -2.10
C ALA A 464 -14.92 -27.94 -2.19
N ALA A 465 -13.82 -27.50 -1.54
CA ALA A 465 -12.58 -28.25 -1.51
C ALA A 465 -12.65 -29.57 -0.71
N ARG A 466 -13.53 -29.64 0.28
CA ARG A 466 -13.80 -30.91 1.02
C ARG A 466 -14.64 -31.88 0.23
N ALA A 467 -15.48 -31.39 -0.67
CA ALA A 467 -16.33 -32.20 -1.54
C ALA A 467 -15.58 -32.82 -2.74
N CYS A 468 -14.39 -32.31 -3.08
CA CYS A 468 -13.46 -32.84 -4.09
C CYS A 468 -12.44 -33.80 -3.47
#